data_0968c03c9c85d6ec6609697365cacae4
#
_entry.id   0968c03c9c85d6ec6609697365cacae4
#
_cell.length_a   1.000
_cell.length_b   1.000
_cell.length_c   1.000
_cell.angle_alpha   90.00
_cell.angle_beta   90.00
_cell.angle_gamma   90.00
#
_symmetry.space_group_name_H-M   'P 1'
#
loop_
_entity.id
_entity.type
_entity.pdbx_description
1 polymer ?
#
loop_
_entity_poly.entity_id
_entity_poly.type
_entity_poly.pdbx_seq_one_letter_code
_entity_poly.pdbx_strand_id
1 'polypeptide(L)'
;MNQSFLQFDFEEEQLTFTNPVKIITTTVFDEVEDCLTKIQQAVDNGFYVAGYLSYEVTYTFFNEEMDQKQSALPLLWFGVFMHPTQHVTPPIAEGHYHVGEWTMLESKEHYMETFHHIMKQMKQNDVEQINYTTKFQSSFQGDSYPYYQRLKNAQNSNYNAYLQLEEVDILSISPELFFKVKNDHIYVKPMKGTIHRGKTSEEDETNKKWLQQSTKNKYENKLIVDLMENELAPITTKEESSTTELYKIETYPTVHQMTSTIKRRLHSKTAITTIIKNLFPCGSISGVPKKETIRLINELENFTRDVYCGAIGYITPTNEAIFNVPIRTVTIDSKQHVASYSAGGAITKYSKPEEEYEELLTKTKILSKQEYDFELLETIGLIDGEYIVLEEHLTRLTASATYFDIPVSRKDVLEKLNAFANAHPSGSWRIRITLSKTGKLHLDYRKMNHLHHITVGVANNPINKEDIFHYHKTTNRMIYTQHEKAHLFDVILWNEDQEVTEFTIGNIVVEFDDDYYTPPIASGVLPGTYREFLLQSGKIKERIIHLSELASATNIWLINSVRQWVKVNLEKERD
;
A
#
# COMPACT_ATOMS: atom_id res chain seq x y z
N MET A 1 11.31 35.55 0.95
CA MET A 1 12.12 34.51 1.59
C MET A 1 11.46 33.20 1.15
N ASN A 2 12.17 32.39 0.39
CA ASN A 2 11.63 31.11 -0.10
C ASN A 2 11.34 30.20 1.10
N GLN A 3 10.08 30.01 1.44
CA GLN A 3 9.67 29.09 2.49
C GLN A 3 9.67 27.67 1.92
N SER A 4 10.85 27.03 1.88
CA SER A 4 10.91 25.59 1.59
C SER A 4 10.58 24.81 2.86
N PHE A 5 9.75 23.78 2.72
CA PHE A 5 9.39 22.86 3.79
C PHE A 5 9.67 21.43 3.32
N LEU A 6 10.48 20.68 4.07
CA LEU A 6 10.81 19.30 3.76
C LEU A 6 10.50 18.43 4.98
N GLN A 7 9.73 17.37 4.79
CA GLN A 7 9.42 16.37 5.80
C GLN A 7 9.83 14.99 5.29
N PHE A 8 10.52 14.24 6.12
CA PHE A 8 10.92 12.86 5.88
C PHE A 8 10.35 11.99 7.00
N ASP A 9 9.49 11.04 6.63
CA ASP A 9 8.95 10.00 7.52
C ASP A 9 9.64 8.69 7.13
N PHE A 10 10.88 8.51 7.58
CA PHE A 10 11.71 7.38 7.22
C PHE A 10 11.84 6.40 8.39
N GLU A 11 11.43 5.15 8.17
CA GLU A 11 11.35 4.14 9.20
C GLU A 11 10.44 4.61 10.37
N GLU A 12 10.96 4.69 11.58
CA GLU A 12 10.23 5.17 12.78
C GLU A 12 10.52 6.64 13.13
N GLU A 13 11.35 7.34 12.30
CA GLU A 13 11.81 8.69 12.58
C GLU A 13 11.16 9.70 11.61
N GLN A 14 10.67 10.79 12.16
CA GLN A 14 10.22 11.95 11.39
C GLN A 14 11.18 13.11 11.56
N LEU A 15 11.77 13.57 10.46
CA LEU A 15 12.57 14.80 10.42
C LEU A 15 11.93 15.86 9.53
N THR A 16 11.96 17.09 10.00
CA THR A 16 11.46 18.25 9.25
C THR A 16 12.55 19.29 9.11
N PHE A 17 12.65 19.92 7.94
CA PHE A 17 13.60 20.98 7.66
C PHE A 17 12.88 22.17 7.06
N THR A 18 13.19 23.37 7.55
CA THR A 18 12.67 24.66 7.08
C THR A 18 13.78 25.69 7.02
N ASN A 19 13.59 26.73 6.20
CA ASN A 19 14.51 27.87 6.13
C ASN A 19 15.98 27.47 5.89
N PRO A 20 16.31 26.94 4.72
CA PRO A 20 17.68 26.58 4.38
C PRO A 20 18.59 27.80 4.42
N VAL A 21 19.78 27.66 5.02
CA VAL A 21 20.81 28.73 5.02
C VAL A 21 21.42 28.91 3.63
N LYS A 22 21.32 27.88 2.78
CA LYS A 22 21.75 27.88 1.39
C LYS A 22 20.98 26.81 0.62
N ILE A 23 20.72 27.09 -0.67
CA ILE A 23 20.18 26.10 -1.61
C ILE A 23 21.28 25.79 -2.62
N ILE A 24 21.46 24.49 -2.91
CA ILE A 24 22.33 23.95 -3.95
C ILE A 24 21.43 23.30 -4.99
N THR A 25 21.36 23.88 -6.17
CA THR A 25 20.44 23.42 -7.24
C THR A 25 21.04 23.74 -8.61
N THR A 26 20.73 22.92 -9.61
CA THR A 26 21.08 23.17 -11.01
C THR A 26 20.11 22.47 -11.96
N THR A 27 19.93 23.06 -13.14
CA THR A 27 19.27 22.46 -14.32
C THR A 27 20.26 22.07 -15.41
N VAL A 28 21.57 22.30 -15.19
CA VAL A 28 22.65 22.13 -16.14
C VAL A 28 23.47 20.88 -15.80
N PHE A 29 23.60 19.96 -16.74
CA PHE A 29 24.31 18.67 -16.53
C PHE A 29 25.77 18.86 -16.10
N ASP A 30 26.48 19.79 -16.73
CA ASP A 30 27.91 20.05 -16.44
C ASP A 30 28.15 20.59 -15.03
N GLU A 31 27.12 21.13 -14.37
CA GLU A 31 27.21 21.66 -13.00
C GLU A 31 26.92 20.63 -11.91
N VAL A 32 26.42 19.46 -12.26
CA VAL A 32 26.02 18.41 -11.29
C VAL A 32 27.19 18.03 -10.39
N GLU A 33 28.37 17.78 -10.95
CA GLU A 33 29.58 17.40 -10.20
C GLU A 33 30.01 18.48 -9.20
N ASP A 34 29.94 19.76 -9.62
CA ASP A 34 30.25 20.90 -8.74
C ASP A 34 29.21 21.02 -7.61
N CYS A 35 27.93 20.80 -7.92
CA CYS A 35 26.88 20.77 -6.91
C CYS A 35 27.08 19.65 -5.88
N LEU A 36 27.42 18.43 -6.33
CA LEU A 36 27.73 17.30 -5.43
C LEU A 36 28.93 17.63 -4.53
N THR A 37 29.96 18.29 -5.07
CA THR A 37 31.12 18.75 -4.30
C THR A 37 30.69 19.77 -3.22
N LYS A 38 29.82 20.73 -3.54
CA LYS A 38 29.27 21.70 -2.60
C LYS A 38 28.40 21.03 -1.52
N ILE A 39 27.65 19.99 -1.86
CA ILE A 39 26.88 19.17 -0.92
C ILE A 39 27.82 18.55 0.10
N GLN A 40 28.87 17.84 -0.32
CA GLN A 40 29.81 17.22 0.60
C GLN A 40 30.53 18.26 1.49
N GLN A 41 30.95 19.39 0.91
CA GLN A 41 31.55 20.48 1.69
C GLN A 41 30.60 21.01 2.77
N ALA A 42 29.28 21.11 2.51
CA ALA A 42 28.33 21.53 3.51
C ALA A 42 28.24 20.51 4.66
N VAL A 43 28.21 19.21 4.35
CA VAL A 43 28.24 18.12 5.35
C VAL A 43 29.53 18.19 6.18
N ASP A 44 30.68 18.30 5.54
CA ASP A 44 32.00 18.39 6.20
C ASP A 44 32.12 19.63 7.12
N ASN A 45 31.38 20.69 6.81
CA ASN A 45 31.27 21.90 7.63
C ASN A 45 30.21 21.79 8.75
N GLY A 46 29.63 20.61 8.97
CA GLY A 46 28.72 20.35 10.08
C GLY A 46 27.24 20.70 9.84
N PHE A 47 26.82 20.82 8.58
CA PHE A 47 25.44 21.09 8.21
C PHE A 47 24.67 19.80 7.85
N TYR A 48 23.37 19.82 8.08
CA TYR A 48 22.45 18.89 7.45
C TYR A 48 22.22 19.31 5.99
N VAL A 49 22.09 18.32 5.11
CA VAL A 49 21.74 18.55 3.71
C VAL A 49 20.57 17.66 3.36
N ALA A 50 19.47 18.20 2.81
CA ALA A 50 18.25 17.47 2.52
C ALA A 50 17.64 17.91 1.20
N GLY A 51 17.12 16.97 0.40
CA GLY A 51 16.57 17.29 -0.91
C GLY A 51 16.41 16.08 -1.82
N TYR A 52 16.59 16.29 -3.13
CA TYR A 52 16.42 15.24 -4.14
C TYR A 52 17.43 15.33 -5.29
N LEU A 53 17.57 14.20 -5.97
CA LEU A 53 18.22 14.04 -7.27
C LEU A 53 17.17 13.55 -8.28
N SER A 54 17.06 14.19 -9.44
CA SER A 54 16.27 13.71 -10.57
C SER A 54 16.96 12.53 -11.25
N TYR A 55 16.18 11.64 -11.87
CA TYR A 55 16.71 10.49 -12.61
C TYR A 55 17.72 10.88 -13.69
N GLU A 56 17.50 12.02 -14.34
CA GLU A 56 18.34 12.53 -15.43
C GLU A 56 19.78 12.84 -15.02
N VAL A 57 20.08 12.99 -13.72
CA VAL A 57 21.48 13.06 -13.21
C VAL A 57 22.30 11.85 -13.67
N THR A 58 21.63 10.74 -13.95
CA THR A 58 22.22 9.52 -14.52
C THR A 58 23.07 9.80 -15.75
N TYR A 59 22.63 10.71 -16.63
CA TYR A 59 23.35 11.02 -17.88
C TYR A 59 24.72 11.68 -17.65
N THR A 60 24.90 12.34 -16.50
CA THR A 60 26.21 12.87 -16.09
C THR A 60 27.18 11.77 -15.68
N PHE A 61 26.69 10.67 -15.08
CA PHE A 61 27.57 9.63 -14.53
C PHE A 61 27.99 8.58 -15.55
N PHE A 62 27.24 8.40 -16.63
CA PHE A 62 27.50 7.35 -17.63
C PHE A 62 28.27 7.80 -18.87
N ASN A 63 28.63 9.08 -18.99
CA ASN A 63 29.58 9.66 -19.97
C ASN A 63 29.38 9.19 -21.44
N GLU A 64 28.12 8.98 -21.86
CA GLU A 64 27.82 8.60 -23.25
C GLU A 64 27.06 9.72 -23.97
N GLU A 65 27.08 9.71 -25.29
CA GLU A 65 26.24 10.52 -26.17
C GLU A 65 24.77 10.06 -26.04
N MET A 66 24.16 10.30 -24.86
CA MET A 66 22.72 10.13 -24.67
C MET A 66 22.04 11.47 -24.91
N ASP A 67 20.85 11.42 -25.50
CA ASP A 67 20.01 12.61 -25.58
C ASP A 67 19.71 13.12 -24.18
N GLN A 68 20.32 14.22 -23.80
CA GLN A 68 20.12 14.88 -22.52
C GLN A 68 18.73 15.53 -22.53
N LYS A 69 17.69 14.74 -22.23
CA LYS A 69 16.32 15.24 -22.12
C LYS A 69 16.27 16.28 -21.03
N GLN A 70 15.82 17.47 -21.41
CA GLN A 70 15.71 18.58 -20.48
C GLN A 70 14.51 18.38 -19.56
N SER A 71 14.78 18.23 -18.26
CA SER A 71 13.76 18.12 -17.23
C SER A 71 13.04 19.45 -17.02
N ALA A 72 11.75 19.39 -16.69
CA ALA A 72 11.00 20.57 -16.23
C ALA A 72 11.41 20.99 -14.81
N LEU A 73 12.03 20.09 -14.06
CA LEU A 73 12.51 20.29 -12.69
C LEU A 73 14.04 20.37 -12.67
N PRO A 74 14.64 20.99 -11.63
CA PRO A 74 16.07 20.91 -11.40
C PRO A 74 16.59 19.46 -11.39
N LEU A 75 17.78 19.23 -11.96
CA LEU A 75 18.48 17.94 -11.92
C LEU A 75 18.76 17.51 -10.48
N LEU A 76 19.03 18.49 -9.62
CA LEU A 76 19.11 18.31 -8.19
C LEU A 76 18.67 19.57 -7.46
N TRP A 77 18.09 19.38 -6.27
CA TRP A 77 17.78 20.46 -5.34
C TRP A 77 18.07 19.98 -3.91
N PHE A 78 18.99 20.64 -3.23
CA PHE A 78 19.33 20.37 -1.83
C PHE A 78 19.37 21.66 -1.02
N GLY A 79 18.59 21.69 0.08
CA GLY A 79 18.72 22.69 1.13
C GLY A 79 19.83 22.32 2.10
N VAL A 80 20.59 23.32 2.56
CA VAL A 80 21.59 23.22 3.63
C VAL A 80 20.98 23.79 4.91
N PHE A 81 21.00 23.05 6.01
CA PHE A 81 20.31 23.40 7.25
C PHE A 81 21.23 23.27 8.48
N MET A 82 21.04 24.14 9.47
CA MET A 82 21.77 24.05 10.75
C MET A 82 21.35 22.81 11.56
N HIS A 83 20.04 22.56 11.62
CA HIS A 83 19.45 21.44 12.37
C HIS A 83 18.02 21.16 11.85
N PRO A 84 17.47 19.97 12.10
CA PRO A 84 16.04 19.71 11.86
C PRO A 84 15.16 20.62 12.72
N THR A 85 14.00 20.97 12.20
CA THR A 85 13.00 21.77 12.91
C THR A 85 12.01 20.83 13.61
N GLN A 86 11.71 21.07 14.88
CA GLN A 86 10.77 20.24 15.65
C GLN A 86 9.34 20.76 15.54
N HIS A 87 8.36 19.84 15.42
CA HIS A 87 6.91 20.10 15.53
C HIS A 87 6.36 21.21 14.62
N VAL A 88 6.81 21.29 13.38
CA VAL A 88 6.28 22.23 12.38
C VAL A 88 5.49 21.46 11.34
N THR A 89 4.29 21.97 11.04
CA THR A 89 3.50 21.55 9.87
C THR A 89 3.70 22.54 8.73
N PRO A 90 3.60 22.13 7.47
CA PRO A 90 3.67 23.08 6.36
C PRO A 90 2.53 24.09 6.43
N PRO A 91 2.70 25.29 5.89
CA PRO A 91 1.62 26.24 5.78
C PRO A 91 0.50 25.65 4.93
N ILE A 92 -0.71 25.62 5.50
CA ILE A 92 -1.94 25.16 4.85
C ILE A 92 -2.82 26.40 4.66
N ALA A 93 -3.17 26.73 3.41
CA ALA A 93 -3.95 27.92 3.09
C ALA A 93 -5.47 27.65 3.18
N GLU A 94 -5.91 26.53 2.62
CA GLU A 94 -7.33 26.20 2.46
C GLU A 94 -7.75 24.96 3.25
N GLY A 95 -6.81 24.06 3.56
CA GLY A 95 -7.04 22.82 4.26
C GLY A 95 -7.73 21.74 3.42
N HIS A 96 -7.99 22.02 2.13
CA HIS A 96 -8.60 21.08 1.18
C HIS A 96 -7.86 21.07 -0.15
N TYR A 97 -8.14 20.07 -0.96
CA TYR A 97 -7.58 19.93 -2.30
C TYR A 97 -8.59 19.30 -3.24
N HIS A 98 -8.37 19.49 -4.54
CA HIS A 98 -9.10 18.80 -5.59
C HIS A 98 -8.12 18.22 -6.61
N VAL A 99 -8.30 16.95 -6.95
CA VAL A 99 -7.55 16.25 -8.01
C VAL A 99 -8.55 15.81 -9.07
N GLY A 100 -8.28 16.16 -10.31
CA GLY A 100 -9.09 15.73 -11.44
C GLY A 100 -8.91 14.24 -11.79
N GLU A 101 -9.42 13.85 -12.92
CA GLU A 101 -9.21 12.49 -13.44
C GLU A 101 -7.76 12.31 -13.90
N TRP A 102 -7.16 11.17 -13.57
CA TRP A 102 -5.81 10.81 -13.97
C TRP A 102 -5.82 10.21 -15.38
N THR A 103 -5.08 10.80 -16.28
CA THR A 103 -4.96 10.36 -17.67
C THR A 103 -3.54 9.88 -17.94
N MET A 104 -3.42 8.69 -18.52
CA MET A 104 -2.16 8.15 -19.01
C MET A 104 -1.74 8.92 -20.28
N LEU A 105 -0.47 9.31 -20.39
CA LEU A 105 0.02 10.13 -21.52
C LEU A 105 0.27 9.32 -22.78
N GLU A 106 0.39 8.01 -22.68
CA GLU A 106 0.47 7.12 -23.83
C GLU A 106 -0.76 6.21 -23.93
N SER A 107 -1.08 5.76 -25.14
CA SER A 107 -2.19 4.81 -25.32
C SER A 107 -1.77 3.38 -24.95
N LYS A 108 -2.75 2.52 -24.67
CA LYS A 108 -2.52 1.09 -24.43
C LYS A 108 -1.81 0.43 -25.62
N GLU A 109 -2.21 0.79 -26.83
CA GLU A 109 -1.64 0.28 -28.07
C GLU A 109 -0.16 0.61 -28.18
N HIS A 110 0.22 1.88 -27.88
CA HIS A 110 1.62 2.31 -27.89
C HIS A 110 2.44 1.58 -26.81
N TYR A 111 1.90 1.41 -25.60
CA TYR A 111 2.54 0.62 -24.56
C TYR A 111 2.82 -0.81 -25.01
N MET A 112 1.85 -1.47 -25.67
CA MET A 112 2.01 -2.84 -26.18
C MET A 112 3.05 -2.93 -27.30
N GLU A 113 3.08 -1.95 -28.23
CA GLU A 113 4.10 -1.87 -29.29
C GLU A 113 5.51 -1.71 -28.70
N THR A 114 5.66 -0.79 -27.73
CA THR A 114 6.93 -0.56 -27.04
C THR A 114 7.37 -1.80 -26.25
N PHE A 115 6.44 -2.48 -25.58
CA PHE A 115 6.73 -3.74 -24.89
C PHE A 115 7.31 -4.80 -25.86
N HIS A 116 6.69 -4.99 -27.03
CA HIS A 116 7.20 -5.93 -28.03
C HIS A 116 8.57 -5.51 -28.58
N HIS A 117 8.80 -4.19 -28.73
CA HIS A 117 10.10 -3.66 -29.11
C HIS A 117 11.18 -3.97 -28.04
N ILE A 118 10.86 -3.74 -26.75
CA ILE A 118 11.73 -4.10 -25.63
C ILE A 118 12.08 -5.58 -25.66
N MET A 119 11.12 -6.46 -25.83
CA MET A 119 11.36 -7.91 -25.89
C MET A 119 12.30 -8.30 -27.04
N LYS A 120 12.24 -7.59 -28.16
CA LYS A 120 13.18 -7.78 -29.29
C LYS A 120 14.58 -7.26 -28.94
N GLN A 121 14.68 -6.08 -28.34
CA GLN A 121 15.95 -5.48 -27.93
C GLN A 121 16.67 -6.31 -26.85
N MET A 122 15.93 -6.86 -25.89
CA MET A 122 16.49 -7.74 -24.86
C MET A 122 17.19 -8.96 -25.46
N LYS A 123 16.61 -9.56 -26.50
CA LYS A 123 17.24 -10.71 -27.21
C LYS A 123 18.50 -10.33 -28.00
N GLN A 124 18.61 -9.09 -28.46
CA GLN A 124 19.70 -8.62 -29.28
C GLN A 124 20.90 -8.06 -28.48
N ASN A 125 20.63 -7.52 -27.28
CA ASN A 125 21.60 -6.75 -26.50
C ASN A 125 21.97 -7.41 -25.17
N ASP A 126 21.67 -8.69 -24.98
CA ASP A 126 21.90 -9.43 -23.72
C ASP A 126 21.35 -8.72 -22.46
N VAL A 127 20.23 -7.99 -22.61
CA VAL A 127 19.54 -7.36 -21.50
C VAL A 127 18.64 -8.37 -20.80
N GLU A 128 18.85 -8.56 -19.50
CA GLU A 128 18.09 -9.54 -18.72
C GLU A 128 16.81 -8.93 -18.12
N GLN A 129 16.87 -7.63 -17.77
CA GLN A 129 15.75 -6.89 -17.20
C GLN A 129 15.84 -5.42 -17.58
N ILE A 130 14.70 -4.81 -17.90
CA ILE A 130 14.56 -3.36 -18.10
C ILE A 130 13.32 -2.86 -17.34
N ASN A 131 13.43 -1.72 -16.68
CA ASN A 131 12.28 -1.09 -16.02
C ASN A 131 11.67 -0.03 -16.94
N TYR A 132 10.58 -0.40 -17.63
CA TYR A 132 9.84 0.50 -18.52
C TYR A 132 8.72 1.21 -17.76
N THR A 133 8.56 2.52 -18.02
CA THR A 133 7.62 3.37 -17.27
C THR A 133 6.78 4.23 -18.19
N THR A 134 5.64 4.67 -17.68
CA THR A 134 4.78 5.67 -18.31
C THR A 134 4.35 6.74 -17.31
N LYS A 135 3.90 7.89 -17.83
CA LYS A 135 3.50 9.05 -17.04
C LYS A 135 2.00 9.27 -17.11
N PHE A 136 1.42 9.63 -15.97
CA PHE A 136 0.02 10.02 -15.80
C PHE A 136 -0.04 11.48 -15.36
N GLN A 137 -1.06 12.20 -15.78
CA GLN A 137 -1.30 13.57 -15.37
C GLN A 137 -2.75 13.80 -14.96
N SER A 138 -2.94 14.78 -14.08
CA SER A 138 -4.24 15.27 -13.62
C SER A 138 -4.16 16.75 -13.31
N SER A 139 -5.29 17.44 -13.30
CA SER A 139 -5.36 18.79 -12.71
C SER A 139 -5.30 18.73 -11.20
N PHE A 140 -4.69 19.76 -10.57
CA PHE A 140 -4.59 19.88 -9.12
C PHE A 140 -4.94 21.29 -8.67
N GLN A 141 -5.71 21.41 -7.57
CA GLN A 141 -6.03 22.68 -6.93
C GLN A 141 -6.02 22.52 -5.40
N GLY A 142 -5.68 23.57 -4.68
CA GLY A 142 -5.65 23.61 -3.22
C GLY A 142 -4.32 23.16 -2.61
N ASP A 143 -4.37 22.68 -1.37
CA ASP A 143 -3.19 22.34 -0.59
C ASP A 143 -2.70 20.91 -0.86
N SER A 144 -1.44 20.74 -1.18
CA SER A 144 -0.83 19.45 -1.48
C SER A 144 -0.56 18.61 -0.23
N TYR A 145 -0.41 19.20 0.96
CA TYR A 145 -0.14 18.47 2.19
C TYR A 145 -1.30 17.56 2.65
N PRO A 146 -2.57 17.98 2.65
CA PRO A 146 -3.69 17.08 2.87
C PRO A 146 -3.73 15.91 1.88
N TYR A 147 -3.37 16.15 0.61
CA TYR A 147 -3.26 15.10 -0.39
C TYR A 147 -2.12 14.13 -0.08
N TYR A 148 -0.95 14.62 0.34
CA TYR A 148 0.16 13.80 0.82
C TYR A 148 -0.27 12.90 1.99
N GLN A 149 -0.96 13.46 3.00
CA GLN A 149 -1.44 12.70 4.15
C GLN A 149 -2.40 11.57 3.72
N ARG A 150 -3.33 11.86 2.79
CA ARG A 150 -4.22 10.83 2.23
C ARG A 150 -3.45 9.71 1.54
N LEU A 151 -2.48 10.05 0.68
CA LEU A 151 -1.67 9.06 -0.03
C LEU A 151 -0.84 8.21 0.96
N LYS A 152 -0.25 8.84 1.98
CA LYS A 152 0.52 8.19 3.03
C LYS A 152 -0.33 7.16 3.78
N ASN A 153 -1.53 7.54 4.21
CA ASN A 153 -2.45 6.66 4.91
C ASN A 153 -2.95 5.50 4.04
N ALA A 154 -3.12 5.74 2.73
CA ALA A 154 -3.59 4.72 1.79
C ALA A 154 -2.57 3.58 1.57
N GLN A 155 -1.27 3.80 1.84
CA GLN A 155 -0.21 2.83 1.52
C GLN A 155 0.63 2.37 2.70
N ASN A 156 0.82 3.17 3.74
CA ASN A 156 1.69 2.87 4.90
C ASN A 156 3.10 2.42 4.49
N SER A 157 3.83 3.29 3.79
CA SER A 157 5.20 3.02 3.32
C SER A 157 6.24 3.50 4.34
N ASN A 158 7.45 2.91 4.30
CA ASN A 158 8.50 3.17 5.30
C ASN A 158 9.39 4.37 4.98
N TYR A 159 9.34 4.92 3.76
CA TYR A 159 10.26 5.99 3.33
C TYR A 159 9.47 7.11 2.64
N ASN A 160 8.53 7.72 3.39
CA ASN A 160 7.69 8.79 2.85
C ASN A 160 8.40 10.13 2.97
N ALA A 161 8.24 10.97 1.95
CA ALA A 161 8.77 12.33 1.96
C ALA A 161 7.78 13.33 1.35
N TYR A 162 7.68 14.49 1.97
CA TYR A 162 6.95 15.64 1.46
C TYR A 162 7.89 16.82 1.33
N LEU A 163 8.08 17.32 0.12
CA LEU A 163 8.91 18.48 -0.16
C LEU A 163 8.03 19.55 -0.81
N GLN A 164 7.86 20.69 -0.13
CA GLN A 164 7.23 21.88 -0.67
C GLN A 164 8.32 22.88 -1.04
N LEU A 165 8.52 23.07 -2.32
CA LEU A 165 9.52 23.96 -2.88
C LEU A 165 8.83 25.16 -3.55
N GLU A 166 9.60 26.09 -4.12
CA GLU A 166 9.03 27.34 -4.65
C GLU A 166 8.01 27.11 -5.79
N GLU A 167 8.26 26.14 -6.66
CA GLU A 167 7.47 25.93 -7.87
C GLU A 167 6.88 24.50 -7.97
N VAL A 168 7.31 23.60 -7.10
CA VAL A 168 6.90 22.20 -7.14
C VAL A 168 6.75 21.62 -5.74
N ASP A 169 5.67 20.85 -5.55
CA ASP A 169 5.50 20.02 -4.39
C ASP A 169 5.75 18.54 -4.79
N ILE A 170 6.51 17.81 -3.97
CA ILE A 170 6.86 16.41 -4.19
C ILE A 170 6.29 15.59 -3.05
N LEU A 171 5.39 14.67 -3.39
CA LEU A 171 4.66 13.79 -2.49
C LEU A 171 5.11 12.35 -2.73
N SER A 172 6.14 11.91 -2.04
CA SER A 172 6.72 10.58 -2.22
C SER A 172 6.24 9.61 -1.15
N ILE A 173 5.54 8.55 -1.57
CA ILE A 173 5.03 7.48 -0.70
C ILE A 173 5.82 6.20 -1.00
N SER A 174 7.14 6.31 -0.88
CA SER A 174 8.04 5.25 -1.33
C SER A 174 8.13 4.09 -0.34
N PRO A 175 7.97 2.84 -0.81
CA PRO A 175 8.27 1.66 -0.01
C PRO A 175 9.75 1.26 -0.06
N GLU A 176 10.57 1.89 -0.93
CA GLU A 176 11.89 1.37 -1.30
C GLU A 176 13.03 2.23 -0.78
N LEU A 177 13.96 1.60 -0.06
CA LEU A 177 15.22 2.19 0.37
C LEU A 177 16.22 2.17 -0.81
N PHE A 178 16.73 3.34 -1.18
CA PHE A 178 17.86 3.42 -2.10
C PHE A 178 19.14 3.00 -1.38
N PHE A 179 19.54 3.76 -0.36
CA PHE A 179 20.58 3.35 0.59
C PHE A 179 20.44 4.09 1.93
N LYS A 180 21.04 3.50 2.97
CA LYS A 180 21.21 4.10 4.29
C LYS A 180 22.65 3.92 4.73
N VAL A 181 23.26 4.99 5.24
CA VAL A 181 24.58 4.96 5.90
C VAL A 181 24.37 5.24 7.38
N LYS A 182 24.82 4.32 8.21
CA LYS A 182 24.77 4.45 9.68
C LYS A 182 25.94 3.71 10.31
N ASN A 183 26.68 4.37 11.22
CA ASN A 183 27.83 3.76 11.94
C ASN A 183 28.85 3.10 10.98
N ASP A 184 29.31 3.81 9.96
CA ASP A 184 30.25 3.35 8.93
C ASP A 184 29.77 2.14 8.08
N HIS A 185 28.50 1.78 8.16
CA HIS A 185 27.89 0.74 7.35
C HIS A 185 26.90 1.32 6.36
N ILE A 186 26.94 0.78 5.16
CA ILE A 186 25.91 1.01 4.14
C ILE A 186 24.93 -0.16 4.11
N TYR A 187 23.67 0.18 4.01
CA TYR A 187 22.54 -0.74 3.85
C TYR A 187 21.85 -0.42 2.55
N VAL A 188 21.62 -1.43 1.71
CA VAL A 188 20.73 -1.35 0.54
C VAL A 188 19.70 -2.47 0.64
N LYS A 189 18.47 -2.20 0.19
CA LYS A 189 17.35 -3.13 0.38
C LYS A 189 16.57 -3.30 -0.91
N PRO A 190 17.11 -4.05 -1.89
CA PRO A 190 16.36 -4.34 -3.10
C PRO A 190 15.08 -5.12 -2.82
N MET A 191 14.01 -4.75 -3.52
CA MET A 191 12.72 -5.42 -3.44
C MET A 191 12.26 -5.84 -4.83
N LYS A 192 12.05 -7.16 -4.98
CA LYS A 192 11.52 -7.79 -6.19
C LYS A 192 10.62 -8.95 -5.79
N GLY A 193 9.54 -9.14 -6.52
CA GLY A 193 8.52 -10.11 -6.19
C GLY A 193 7.44 -9.51 -5.30
N THR A 194 6.25 -9.41 -5.85
CA THR A 194 5.07 -8.86 -5.19
C THR A 194 3.90 -9.79 -5.39
N ILE A 195 3.07 -9.96 -4.38
CA ILE A 195 1.78 -10.62 -4.47
C ILE A 195 0.76 -9.81 -3.66
N HIS A 196 -0.48 -9.77 -4.12
CA HIS A 196 -1.57 -9.12 -3.38
C HIS A 196 -1.83 -9.83 -2.04
N ARG A 197 -2.38 -9.10 -1.09
CA ARG A 197 -2.89 -9.69 0.17
C ARG A 197 -4.04 -10.65 -0.14
N GLY A 198 -4.15 -11.70 0.65
CA GLY A 198 -5.35 -12.54 0.62
C GLY A 198 -6.56 -11.81 1.19
N LYS A 199 -7.78 -12.19 0.80
CA LYS A 199 -9.02 -11.63 1.35
C LYS A 199 -9.30 -12.15 2.76
N THR A 200 -8.85 -13.37 3.04
CA THR A 200 -8.90 -13.99 4.36
C THR A 200 -7.49 -14.22 4.90
N SER A 201 -7.35 -14.43 6.21
CA SER A 201 -6.05 -14.74 6.83
C SER A 201 -5.42 -16.02 6.26
N GLU A 202 -6.21 -17.01 5.86
CA GLU A 202 -5.73 -18.27 5.27
C GLU A 202 -5.20 -18.06 3.85
N GLU A 203 -5.93 -17.33 3.02
CA GLU A 203 -5.49 -16.94 1.68
C GLU A 203 -4.23 -16.07 1.76
N ASP A 204 -4.17 -15.13 2.70
CA ASP A 204 -3.04 -14.24 2.93
C ASP A 204 -1.75 -15.02 3.27
N GLU A 205 -1.82 -16.00 4.17
CA GLU A 205 -0.70 -16.87 4.48
C GLU A 205 -0.32 -17.80 3.30
N THR A 206 -1.29 -18.21 2.50
CA THR A 206 -1.05 -18.97 1.28
C THR A 206 -0.28 -18.16 0.24
N ASN A 207 -0.70 -16.91 0.00
CA ASN A 207 -0.03 -15.98 -0.90
C ASN A 207 1.41 -15.68 -0.44
N LYS A 208 1.60 -15.47 0.84
CA LYS A 208 2.91 -15.26 1.44
C LYS A 208 3.86 -16.45 1.26
N LYS A 209 3.37 -17.68 1.51
CA LYS A 209 4.13 -18.92 1.27
C LYS A 209 4.44 -19.12 -0.21
N TRP A 210 3.48 -18.84 -1.08
CA TRP A 210 3.69 -18.91 -2.53
C TRP A 210 4.82 -17.97 -2.97
N LEU A 211 4.79 -16.69 -2.53
CA LEU A 211 5.84 -15.73 -2.84
C LEU A 211 7.20 -16.20 -2.31
N GLN A 212 7.25 -16.71 -1.08
CA GLN A 212 8.48 -17.24 -0.48
C GLN A 212 9.07 -18.43 -1.23
N GLN A 213 8.23 -19.23 -1.89
CA GLN A 213 8.66 -20.42 -2.64
C GLN A 213 8.92 -20.13 -4.13
N SER A 214 8.48 -19.00 -4.66
CA SER A 214 8.56 -18.64 -6.07
C SER A 214 10.01 -18.57 -6.57
N THR A 215 10.39 -19.48 -7.45
CA THR A 215 11.71 -19.53 -8.07
C THR A 215 11.96 -18.33 -8.99
N LYS A 216 10.92 -17.87 -9.73
CA LYS A 216 10.98 -16.66 -10.57
C LYS A 216 11.34 -15.43 -9.74
N ASN A 217 10.56 -15.16 -8.68
CA ASN A 217 10.78 -13.97 -7.85
C ASN A 217 12.13 -14.00 -7.12
N LYS A 218 12.58 -15.19 -6.68
CA LYS A 218 13.93 -15.35 -6.11
C LYS A 218 15.04 -15.06 -7.12
N TYR A 219 14.89 -15.51 -8.37
CA TYR A 219 15.84 -15.24 -9.43
C TYR A 219 15.94 -13.73 -9.72
N GLU A 220 14.80 -13.06 -9.91
CA GLU A 220 14.77 -11.61 -10.16
C GLU A 220 15.34 -10.81 -8.98
N ASN A 221 15.03 -11.22 -7.73
CA ASN A 221 15.60 -10.58 -6.55
C ASN A 221 17.12 -10.78 -6.47
N LYS A 222 17.60 -11.99 -6.73
CA LYS A 222 19.04 -12.31 -6.71
C LYS A 222 19.83 -11.53 -7.77
N LEU A 223 19.24 -11.33 -8.96
CA LEU A 223 19.86 -10.56 -10.04
C LEU A 223 20.17 -9.12 -9.59
N ILE A 224 19.21 -8.48 -8.90
CA ILE A 224 19.42 -7.12 -8.38
C ILE A 224 20.38 -7.11 -7.20
N VAL A 225 20.34 -8.13 -6.33
CA VAL A 225 21.31 -8.27 -5.23
C VAL A 225 22.73 -8.35 -5.79
N ASP A 226 22.97 -9.19 -6.80
CA ASP A 226 24.29 -9.33 -7.43
C ASP A 226 24.78 -8.04 -8.09
N LEU A 227 23.87 -7.32 -8.76
CA LEU A 227 24.17 -5.99 -9.31
C LEU A 227 24.61 -5.02 -8.21
N MET A 228 23.83 -4.90 -7.13
CA MET A 228 24.14 -3.99 -6.01
C MET A 228 25.41 -4.39 -5.27
N GLU A 229 25.71 -5.68 -5.11
CA GLU A 229 26.97 -6.13 -4.52
C GLU A 229 28.17 -5.70 -5.36
N ASN A 230 28.07 -5.80 -6.68
CA ASN A 230 29.12 -5.33 -7.60
C ASN A 230 29.32 -3.81 -7.53
N GLU A 231 28.22 -3.04 -7.41
CA GLU A 231 28.26 -1.58 -7.27
C GLU A 231 28.81 -1.12 -5.91
N LEU A 232 28.59 -1.91 -4.85
CA LEU A 232 29.12 -1.63 -3.53
C LEU A 232 30.59 -2.00 -3.37
N ALA A 233 31.09 -2.98 -4.14
CA ALA A 233 32.44 -3.52 -3.99
C ALA A 233 33.56 -2.44 -4.04
N PRO A 234 33.50 -1.40 -4.89
CA PRO A 234 34.55 -0.36 -4.93
C PRO A 234 34.60 0.55 -3.70
N ILE A 235 33.52 0.65 -2.95
CA ILE A 235 33.39 1.59 -1.82
C ILE A 235 33.31 0.91 -0.45
N THR A 236 33.38 -0.43 -0.40
CA THR A 236 33.23 -1.21 0.82
C THR A 236 34.40 -2.15 1.08
N THR A 237 34.59 -2.52 2.35
CA THR A 237 35.59 -3.50 2.80
C THR A 237 34.97 -4.91 2.84
N LYS A 238 35.86 -5.94 2.67
CA LYS A 238 35.47 -7.34 2.88
C LYS A 238 35.73 -7.69 4.36
N GLU A 239 34.72 -7.52 5.21
CA GLU A 239 34.80 -7.86 6.63
C GLU A 239 33.72 -8.86 7.06
N GLU A 240 33.95 -9.54 8.20
CA GLU A 240 32.99 -10.49 8.80
C GLU A 240 31.65 -9.84 9.19
N SER A 241 31.62 -8.50 9.43
CA SER A 241 30.41 -7.74 9.71
C SER A 241 29.49 -7.55 8.49
N SER A 242 29.96 -7.93 7.31
CA SER A 242 29.19 -7.87 6.06
C SER A 242 28.18 -9.02 5.99
N THR A 243 26.90 -8.69 5.87
CA THR A 243 25.82 -9.69 5.82
C THR A 243 24.90 -9.42 4.61
N THR A 244 24.36 -10.49 4.06
CA THR A 244 23.28 -10.42 3.08
C THR A 244 22.15 -11.32 3.54
N GLU A 245 21.01 -10.71 3.87
CA GLU A 245 19.77 -11.43 4.17
C GLU A 245 18.93 -11.51 2.89
N LEU A 246 18.61 -12.72 2.43
CA LEU A 246 17.93 -12.93 1.16
C LEU A 246 16.48 -13.36 1.37
N TYR A 247 15.59 -12.88 0.48
CA TYR A 247 14.23 -13.39 0.27
C TYR A 247 13.32 -13.29 1.50
N LYS A 248 13.47 -12.26 2.30
CA LYS A 248 12.55 -11.95 3.39
C LYS A 248 11.21 -11.49 2.81
N ILE A 249 10.11 -12.01 3.36
CA ILE A 249 8.78 -11.54 2.98
C ILE A 249 8.35 -10.47 3.98
N GLU A 250 8.07 -9.28 3.48
CA GLU A 250 7.50 -8.17 4.23
C GLU A 250 6.04 -7.98 3.83
N THR A 251 5.20 -7.70 4.81
CA THR A 251 3.77 -7.51 4.63
C THR A 251 3.46 -6.02 4.68
N TYR A 252 2.82 -5.52 3.63
CA TYR A 252 2.29 -4.16 3.53
C TYR A 252 0.76 -4.21 3.45
N PRO A 253 0.04 -3.11 3.65
CA PRO A 253 -1.43 -3.12 3.69
C PRO A 253 -2.11 -3.71 2.45
N THR A 254 -1.48 -3.64 1.29
CA THR A 254 -2.06 -4.09 0.01
C THR A 254 -1.34 -5.27 -0.63
N VAL A 255 -0.10 -5.56 -0.22
CA VAL A 255 0.77 -6.56 -0.86
C VAL A 255 1.71 -7.23 0.14
N HIS A 256 2.16 -8.44 -0.18
CA HIS A 256 3.40 -9.00 0.33
C HIS A 256 4.53 -8.73 -0.66
N GLN A 257 5.70 -8.38 -0.16
CA GLN A 257 6.87 -8.02 -0.94
C GLN A 257 8.06 -8.87 -0.53
N MET A 258 8.79 -9.42 -1.51
CA MET A 258 10.06 -10.07 -1.26
C MET A 258 11.19 -9.05 -1.26
N THR A 259 11.94 -8.96 -0.17
CA THR A 259 13.06 -8.06 0.02
C THR A 259 14.34 -8.83 0.31
N SER A 260 15.48 -8.24 -0.03
CA SER A 260 16.79 -8.67 0.46
C SER A 260 17.52 -7.48 1.06
N THR A 261 18.36 -7.72 2.06
CA THR A 261 19.13 -6.64 2.71
C THR A 261 20.61 -6.94 2.59
N ILE A 262 21.36 -6.01 2.03
CA ILE A 262 22.81 -6.07 1.94
C ILE A 262 23.37 -5.06 2.93
N LYS A 263 24.21 -5.51 3.86
CA LYS A 263 24.96 -4.68 4.79
C LYS A 263 26.44 -4.83 4.50
N ARG A 264 27.16 -3.72 4.30
CA ARG A 264 28.62 -3.70 4.07
C ARG A 264 29.24 -2.56 4.87
N ARG A 265 30.49 -2.73 5.29
CA ARG A 265 31.26 -1.64 5.89
C ARG A 265 31.91 -0.79 4.82
N LEU A 266 31.75 0.53 4.90
CA LEU A 266 32.37 1.49 3.99
C LEU A 266 33.89 1.59 4.22
N HIS A 267 34.64 1.92 3.19
CA HIS A 267 36.01 2.38 3.37
C HIS A 267 36.03 3.65 4.25
N SER A 268 37.08 3.82 5.02
CA SER A 268 37.22 5.01 5.90
C SER A 268 37.11 6.29 5.11
N LYS A 269 36.27 7.23 5.60
CA LYS A 269 36.04 8.56 4.98
C LYS A 269 35.41 8.52 3.58
N THR A 270 34.66 7.48 3.24
CA THR A 270 33.87 7.49 2.00
C THR A 270 32.84 8.61 2.04
N ALA A 271 32.91 9.53 1.10
CA ALA A 271 31.96 10.63 0.98
C ALA A 271 30.57 10.12 0.50
N ILE A 272 29.50 10.71 1.01
CA ILE A 272 28.14 10.33 0.59
C ILE A 272 27.95 10.57 -0.92
N THR A 273 28.55 11.62 -1.46
CA THR A 273 28.50 11.90 -2.90
C THR A 273 29.22 10.84 -3.74
N THR A 274 30.25 10.18 -3.20
CA THR A 274 30.89 9.02 -3.85
C THR A 274 29.95 7.82 -3.84
N ILE A 275 29.21 7.59 -2.76
CA ILE A 275 28.20 6.53 -2.69
C ILE A 275 27.12 6.76 -3.74
N ILE A 276 26.58 7.98 -3.82
CA ILE A 276 25.59 8.37 -4.84
C ILE A 276 26.11 8.05 -6.24
N LYS A 277 27.30 8.49 -6.61
CA LYS A 277 27.89 8.25 -7.94
C LYS A 277 28.03 6.77 -8.30
N ASN A 278 28.34 5.92 -7.32
CA ASN A 278 28.50 4.49 -7.57
C ASN A 278 27.17 3.73 -7.70
N LEU A 279 26.14 4.16 -6.96
CA LEU A 279 24.87 3.43 -6.89
C LEU A 279 23.77 4.01 -7.78
N PHE A 280 23.87 5.31 -8.15
CA PHE A 280 22.82 5.99 -8.90
C PHE A 280 22.82 5.66 -10.41
N PRO A 281 21.65 5.50 -11.04
CA PRO A 281 20.34 5.33 -10.42
C PRO A 281 20.24 3.95 -9.76
N CYS A 282 19.27 3.75 -8.89
CA CYS A 282 19.07 2.45 -8.24
C CYS A 282 18.89 1.33 -9.28
N GLY A 283 19.57 0.19 -9.08
CA GLY A 283 19.53 -0.93 -10.03
C GLY A 283 18.13 -1.53 -10.20
N SER A 284 17.30 -1.48 -9.16
CA SER A 284 15.93 -2.03 -9.17
C SER A 284 15.00 -1.32 -10.15
N ILE A 285 15.26 -0.03 -10.45
CA ILE A 285 14.42 0.84 -11.29
C ILE A 285 15.06 1.15 -12.66
N SER A 286 16.22 0.63 -12.96
CA SER A 286 16.89 0.72 -14.26
C SER A 286 16.84 -0.61 -15.00
N GLY A 287 17.68 -1.55 -14.65
CA GLY A 287 17.72 -2.89 -15.21
C GLY A 287 19.13 -3.47 -15.23
N VAL A 288 19.28 -4.61 -15.92
CA VAL A 288 20.51 -5.38 -15.95
C VAL A 288 20.83 -5.82 -17.39
N PRO A 289 22.01 -5.54 -17.92
CA PRO A 289 23.07 -4.68 -17.38
C PRO A 289 22.65 -3.21 -17.30
N LYS A 290 23.12 -2.48 -16.29
CA LYS A 290 22.64 -1.12 -15.96
C LYS A 290 22.86 -0.11 -17.10
N LYS A 291 24.03 -0.10 -17.69
CA LYS A 291 24.42 0.86 -18.74
C LYS A 291 23.55 0.73 -19.98
N GLU A 292 23.40 -0.49 -20.49
CA GLU A 292 22.61 -0.81 -21.68
C GLU A 292 21.12 -0.48 -21.44
N THR A 293 20.61 -0.77 -20.24
CA THR A 293 19.22 -0.47 -19.93
C THR A 293 18.93 1.01 -19.77
N ILE A 294 19.85 1.81 -19.22
CA ILE A 294 19.71 3.27 -19.16
C ILE A 294 19.63 3.86 -20.57
N ARG A 295 20.48 3.38 -21.50
CA ARG A 295 20.43 3.81 -22.89
C ARG A 295 19.09 3.48 -23.55
N LEU A 296 18.62 2.24 -23.39
CA LEU A 296 17.33 1.82 -23.95
C LEU A 296 16.15 2.61 -23.34
N ILE A 297 16.16 2.87 -22.04
CA ILE A 297 15.15 3.71 -21.37
C ILE A 297 15.16 5.11 -21.99
N ASN A 298 16.32 5.70 -22.21
CA ASN A 298 16.45 7.00 -22.84
C ASN A 298 15.89 7.03 -24.27
N GLU A 299 16.08 5.97 -25.04
CA GLU A 299 15.57 5.84 -26.41
C GLU A 299 14.05 5.62 -26.45
N LEU A 300 13.50 4.84 -25.49
CA LEU A 300 12.11 4.36 -25.52
C LEU A 300 11.13 5.32 -24.88
N GLU A 301 11.49 5.96 -23.76
CA GLU A 301 10.61 6.86 -23.04
C GLU A 301 10.64 8.27 -23.65
N ASN A 302 9.51 8.79 -24.11
CA ASN A 302 9.40 10.12 -24.75
C ASN A 302 9.21 11.26 -23.74
N PHE A 303 9.51 11.04 -22.46
CA PHE A 303 9.37 12.01 -21.38
C PHE A 303 10.57 11.91 -20.43
N THR A 304 10.70 12.89 -19.52
CA THR A 304 11.64 12.86 -18.40
C THR A 304 11.01 12.17 -17.21
N ARG A 305 11.78 11.36 -16.50
CA ARG A 305 11.33 10.75 -15.23
C ARG A 305 11.31 11.78 -14.09
N ASP A 306 12.11 12.82 -14.20
CA ASP A 306 12.26 13.88 -13.19
C ASP A 306 12.64 13.27 -11.82
N VAL A 307 11.90 13.58 -10.76
CA VAL A 307 12.14 13.02 -9.43
C VAL A 307 11.83 11.52 -9.36
N TYR A 308 10.88 11.05 -10.16
CA TYR A 308 10.54 9.63 -10.22
C TYR A 308 11.74 8.76 -10.62
N CYS A 309 12.01 7.69 -9.87
CA CYS A 309 13.20 6.86 -10.04
C CYS A 309 14.56 7.57 -9.78
N GLY A 310 14.53 8.77 -9.22
CA GLY A 310 15.70 9.49 -8.73
C GLY A 310 16.10 9.05 -7.31
N ALA A 311 16.36 10.03 -6.42
CA ALA A 311 16.58 9.79 -4.99
C ALA A 311 16.08 10.99 -4.17
N ILE A 312 15.40 10.74 -3.05
CA ILE A 312 14.99 11.75 -2.07
C ILE A 312 15.54 11.36 -0.71
N GLY A 313 16.15 12.30 0.01
CA GLY A 313 16.68 11.98 1.33
C GLY A 313 17.45 13.11 1.99
N TYR A 314 18.18 12.76 3.03
CA TYR A 314 19.00 13.69 3.79
C TYR A 314 20.32 13.09 4.23
N ILE A 315 21.27 13.97 4.54
CA ILE A 315 22.61 13.69 5.04
C ILE A 315 22.79 14.46 6.34
N THR A 316 23.29 13.80 7.37
CA THR A 316 23.59 14.42 8.69
C THR A 316 25.01 14.96 8.74
N PRO A 317 25.33 15.88 9.68
CA PRO A 317 26.71 16.36 9.90
C PRO A 317 27.72 15.27 10.26
N THR A 318 27.25 14.10 10.70
CA THR A 318 28.08 12.93 11.03
C THR A 318 28.35 12.02 9.84
N ASN A 319 28.03 12.47 8.63
CA ASN A 319 28.14 11.70 7.39
C ASN A 319 27.27 10.41 7.39
N GLU A 320 26.19 10.40 8.15
CA GLU A 320 25.12 9.42 8.02
C GLU A 320 24.10 9.93 7.00
N ALA A 321 23.45 9.03 6.29
CA ALA A 321 22.50 9.40 5.25
C ALA A 321 21.41 8.35 5.08
N ILE A 322 20.25 8.79 4.60
CA ILE A 322 19.19 7.90 4.17
C ILE A 322 18.48 8.51 2.95
N PHE A 323 18.33 7.69 1.90
CA PHE A 323 17.68 8.06 0.66
C PHE A 323 16.70 6.97 0.24
N ASN A 324 15.51 7.37 -0.20
CA ASN A 324 14.55 6.48 -0.84
C ASN A 324 14.73 6.46 -2.36
N VAL A 325 14.11 5.47 -3.02
CA VAL A 325 13.84 5.50 -4.46
C VAL A 325 12.44 6.09 -4.64
N PRO A 326 12.27 7.30 -5.20
CA PRO A 326 10.96 7.97 -5.30
C PRO A 326 10.10 7.31 -6.38
N ILE A 327 9.56 6.15 -6.07
CA ILE A 327 8.44 5.50 -6.74
C ILE A 327 7.16 5.78 -5.93
N ARG A 328 5.97 5.64 -6.57
CA ARG A 328 4.69 6.05 -5.96
C ARG A 328 4.73 7.51 -5.48
N THR A 329 5.27 8.35 -6.35
CA THR A 329 5.54 9.76 -6.09
C THR A 329 4.71 10.62 -7.02
N VAL A 330 3.99 11.58 -6.44
CA VAL A 330 3.28 12.64 -7.17
C VAL A 330 4.15 13.90 -7.13
N THR A 331 4.31 14.55 -8.26
CA THR A 331 4.86 15.91 -8.36
C THR A 331 3.75 16.87 -8.77
N ILE A 332 3.65 18.02 -8.14
CA ILE A 332 2.64 19.04 -8.42
C ILE A 332 3.34 20.32 -8.83
N ASP A 333 3.16 20.73 -10.08
CA ASP A 333 3.56 22.04 -10.55
C ASP A 333 2.55 23.07 -10.05
N SER A 334 2.99 23.94 -9.12
CA SER A 334 2.13 24.94 -8.49
C SER A 334 1.71 26.05 -9.45
N LYS A 335 2.48 26.29 -10.53
CA LYS A 335 2.19 27.33 -11.54
C LYS A 335 1.21 26.84 -12.59
N GLN A 336 1.40 25.61 -13.05
CA GLN A 336 0.56 25.01 -14.09
C GLN A 336 -0.69 24.34 -13.54
N HIS A 337 -0.76 24.12 -12.21
CA HIS A 337 -1.82 23.37 -11.55
C HIS A 337 -1.96 21.93 -12.09
N VAL A 338 -0.83 21.29 -12.37
CA VAL A 338 -0.76 19.93 -12.90
C VAL A 338 -0.06 19.02 -11.91
N ALA A 339 -0.73 17.93 -11.59
CA ALA A 339 -0.13 16.82 -10.87
C ALA A 339 0.35 15.77 -11.87
N SER A 340 1.57 15.27 -11.69
CA SER A 340 2.17 14.20 -12.48
C SER A 340 2.51 13.00 -11.59
N TYR A 341 2.28 11.82 -12.11
CA TYR A 341 2.61 10.54 -11.47
C TYR A 341 3.17 9.60 -12.50
N SER A 342 4.26 8.90 -12.18
CA SER A 342 4.80 7.88 -13.07
C SER A 342 4.72 6.50 -12.43
N ALA A 343 4.46 5.50 -13.25
CA ALA A 343 4.46 4.10 -12.86
C ALA A 343 5.09 3.26 -13.96
N GLY A 344 5.63 2.11 -13.58
CA GLY A 344 6.25 1.18 -14.52
C GLY A 344 6.49 -0.18 -13.87
N GLY A 345 7.04 -1.08 -14.64
CA GLY A 345 7.35 -2.44 -14.23
C GLY A 345 8.68 -2.94 -14.80
N ALA A 346 9.22 -3.99 -14.19
CA ALA A 346 10.42 -4.65 -14.65
C ALA A 346 10.06 -5.71 -15.70
N ILE A 347 10.34 -5.43 -16.95
CA ILE A 347 10.15 -6.36 -18.05
C ILE A 347 11.35 -7.31 -18.09
N THR A 348 11.09 -8.59 -18.06
CA THR A 348 12.06 -9.70 -18.20
C THR A 348 11.66 -10.59 -19.39
N LYS A 349 12.51 -11.53 -19.76
CA LYS A 349 12.19 -12.50 -20.82
C LYS A 349 10.95 -13.37 -20.55
N TYR A 350 10.44 -13.35 -19.32
CA TYR A 350 9.26 -14.11 -18.89
C TYR A 350 8.01 -13.25 -18.80
N SER A 351 8.12 -11.94 -18.97
CA SER A 351 7.00 -11.01 -18.85
C SER A 351 6.03 -11.13 -20.03
N LYS A 352 4.75 -10.91 -19.75
CA LYS A 352 3.66 -10.85 -20.73
C LYS A 352 3.07 -9.46 -20.77
N PRO A 353 2.78 -8.91 -21.96
CA PRO A 353 2.39 -7.51 -22.11
C PRO A 353 1.12 -7.15 -21.32
N GLU A 354 0.11 -8.02 -21.34
CA GLU A 354 -1.15 -7.78 -20.64
C GLU A 354 -0.97 -7.81 -19.11
N GLU A 355 -0.17 -8.76 -18.60
CA GLU A 355 0.09 -8.88 -17.15
C GLU A 355 0.86 -7.66 -16.63
N GLU A 356 1.88 -7.18 -17.37
CA GLU A 356 2.66 -6.00 -17.00
C GLU A 356 1.83 -4.72 -17.09
N TYR A 357 0.92 -4.62 -18.08
CA TYR A 357 0.01 -3.50 -18.20
C TYR A 357 -1.00 -3.44 -17.03
N GLU A 358 -1.56 -4.57 -16.64
CA GLU A 358 -2.44 -4.65 -15.46
C GLU A 358 -1.70 -4.34 -14.15
N GLU A 359 -0.43 -4.77 -14.02
CA GLU A 359 0.41 -4.39 -12.89
C GLU A 359 0.65 -2.88 -12.85
N LEU A 360 0.94 -2.26 -14.01
CA LEU A 360 1.07 -0.81 -14.17
C LEU A 360 -0.18 -0.08 -13.65
N LEU A 361 -1.37 -0.47 -14.13
CA LEU A 361 -2.64 0.12 -13.69
C LEU A 361 -2.91 -0.11 -12.20
N THR A 362 -2.50 -1.26 -11.66
CA THR A 362 -2.62 -1.54 -10.23
C THR A 362 -1.80 -0.57 -9.39
N LYS A 363 -0.62 -0.13 -9.87
CA LYS A 363 0.21 0.87 -9.19
C LYS A 363 -0.41 2.27 -9.17
N THR A 364 -1.36 2.57 -10.05
CA THR A 364 -2.08 3.85 -10.03
C THR A 364 -3.27 3.88 -9.08
N LYS A 365 -3.72 2.73 -8.58
CA LYS A 365 -4.90 2.65 -7.68
C LYS A 365 -4.75 3.47 -6.39
N ILE A 366 -3.52 3.72 -5.95
CA ILE A 366 -3.26 4.61 -4.80
C ILE A 366 -3.80 6.03 -5.02
N LEU A 367 -3.81 6.52 -6.26
CA LEU A 367 -4.23 7.86 -6.63
C LEU A 367 -5.74 8.10 -6.42
N SER A 368 -6.55 7.06 -6.57
CA SER A 368 -8.02 7.10 -6.44
C SER A 368 -8.55 6.37 -5.21
N LYS A 369 -7.70 5.64 -4.48
CA LYS A 369 -8.13 4.86 -3.30
C LYS A 369 -8.70 5.80 -2.25
N GLN A 370 -9.98 5.66 -1.93
CA GLN A 370 -10.59 6.37 -0.82
C GLN A 370 -10.01 5.86 0.50
N GLU A 371 -9.69 6.78 1.38
CA GLU A 371 -9.36 6.43 2.76
C GLU A 371 -10.67 6.13 3.49
N TYR A 372 -10.82 4.90 3.97
CA TYR A 372 -11.90 4.58 4.90
C TYR A 372 -11.35 4.69 6.32
N ASP A 373 -11.84 5.66 7.06
CA ASP A 373 -11.64 5.66 8.50
C ASP A 373 -12.57 4.61 9.10
N PHE A 374 -12.00 3.55 9.65
CA PHE A 374 -12.76 2.47 10.25
C PHE A 374 -12.07 1.94 11.50
N GLU A 375 -12.87 1.33 12.35
CA GLU A 375 -12.44 0.51 13.47
C GLU A 375 -12.87 -0.94 13.22
N LEU A 376 -12.13 -1.90 13.76
CA LEU A 376 -12.61 -3.28 13.80
C LEU A 376 -13.81 -3.36 14.74
N LEU A 377 -14.76 -4.20 14.37
CA LEU A 377 -16.05 -4.28 15.03
C LEU A 377 -16.38 -5.73 15.38
N GLU A 378 -16.76 -5.97 16.63
CA GLU A 378 -17.45 -7.18 17.03
C GLU A 378 -18.82 -6.86 17.62
N THR A 379 -19.77 -7.77 17.44
CA THR A 379 -21.11 -7.65 18.03
C THR A 379 -21.52 -9.01 18.57
N ILE A 380 -21.57 -9.13 19.89
CA ILE A 380 -21.67 -10.39 20.63
C ILE A 380 -22.97 -10.43 21.42
N GLY A 381 -23.66 -11.56 21.42
CA GLY A 381 -24.78 -11.81 22.32
C GLY A 381 -24.31 -12.28 23.69
N LEU A 382 -24.85 -11.72 24.75
CA LEU A 382 -24.70 -12.22 26.13
C LEU A 382 -26.10 -12.60 26.64
N ILE A 383 -26.28 -13.84 27.06
CA ILE A 383 -27.55 -14.37 27.58
C ILE A 383 -27.25 -14.98 28.94
N ASP A 384 -27.91 -14.46 29.96
CA ASP A 384 -27.82 -14.93 31.37
C ASP A 384 -26.34 -15.11 31.83
N GLY A 385 -25.48 -14.13 31.49
CA GLY A 385 -24.08 -14.09 31.89
C GLY A 385 -23.13 -14.91 30.99
N GLU A 386 -23.63 -15.59 29.95
CA GLU A 386 -22.83 -16.37 29.04
C GLU A 386 -22.80 -15.75 27.64
N TYR A 387 -21.60 -15.60 27.08
CA TYR A 387 -21.38 -15.08 25.72
C TYR A 387 -21.65 -16.16 24.68
N ILE A 388 -22.33 -15.80 23.62
CA ILE A 388 -22.56 -16.69 22.48
C ILE A 388 -21.32 -16.69 21.58
N VAL A 389 -20.72 -17.84 21.36
CA VAL A 389 -19.55 -18.12 20.48
C VAL A 389 -18.41 -17.11 20.69
N LEU A 390 -18.01 -16.91 21.95
CA LEU A 390 -17.00 -15.93 22.35
C LEU A 390 -15.64 -16.21 21.68
N GLU A 391 -15.22 -17.46 21.62
CA GLU A 391 -13.92 -17.85 21.08
C GLU A 391 -13.81 -17.53 19.58
N GLU A 392 -14.88 -17.73 18.82
CA GLU A 392 -14.97 -17.41 17.39
C GLU A 392 -14.88 -15.87 17.17
N HIS A 393 -15.50 -15.09 18.05
CA HIS A 393 -15.41 -13.63 18.03
C HIS A 393 -13.97 -13.14 18.29
N LEU A 394 -13.32 -13.67 19.29
CA LEU A 394 -11.94 -13.31 19.62
C LEU A 394 -10.97 -13.73 18.50
N THR A 395 -11.18 -14.89 17.92
CA THR A 395 -10.39 -15.39 16.79
C THR A 395 -10.52 -14.47 15.58
N ARG A 396 -11.76 -14.11 15.19
CA ARG A 396 -11.99 -13.20 14.05
C ARG A 396 -11.44 -11.80 14.31
N LEU A 397 -11.65 -11.23 15.51
CA LEU A 397 -11.09 -9.92 15.87
C LEU A 397 -9.56 -9.94 15.77
N THR A 398 -8.90 -10.96 16.31
CA THR A 398 -7.45 -11.09 16.28
C THR A 398 -6.94 -11.28 14.85
N ALA A 399 -7.61 -12.11 14.04
CA ALA A 399 -7.25 -12.32 12.65
C ALA A 399 -7.37 -11.03 11.82
N SER A 400 -8.46 -10.27 11.99
CA SER A 400 -8.63 -8.97 11.33
C SER A 400 -7.63 -7.93 11.85
N ALA A 401 -7.32 -7.91 13.14
CA ALA A 401 -6.31 -7.02 13.71
C ALA A 401 -4.92 -7.30 13.13
N THR A 402 -4.55 -8.58 13.02
CA THR A 402 -3.28 -8.99 12.36
C THR A 402 -3.27 -8.60 10.88
N TYR A 403 -4.38 -8.77 10.18
CA TYR A 403 -4.49 -8.41 8.76
C TYR A 403 -4.26 -6.92 8.52
N PHE A 404 -4.84 -6.05 9.35
CA PHE A 404 -4.75 -4.58 9.24
C PHE A 404 -3.60 -3.96 10.03
N ASP A 405 -2.74 -4.78 10.63
CA ASP A 405 -1.62 -4.33 11.49
C ASP A 405 -2.10 -3.43 12.64
N ILE A 406 -3.21 -3.83 13.27
CA ILE A 406 -3.79 -3.13 14.43
C ILE A 406 -3.36 -3.85 15.72
N PRO A 407 -2.74 -3.14 16.67
CA PRO A 407 -2.35 -3.76 17.92
C PRO A 407 -3.60 -4.22 18.71
N VAL A 408 -3.61 -5.47 19.15
CA VAL A 408 -4.69 -6.05 19.94
C VAL A 408 -4.15 -6.93 21.07
N SER A 409 -4.69 -6.74 22.25
CA SER A 409 -4.45 -7.62 23.41
C SER A 409 -5.70 -8.44 23.67
N ARG A 410 -5.66 -9.74 23.32
CA ARG A 410 -6.77 -10.67 23.60
C ARG A 410 -7.12 -10.70 25.09
N LYS A 411 -6.11 -10.55 25.98
CA LYS A 411 -6.29 -10.49 27.43
C LYS A 411 -7.15 -9.30 27.84
N ASP A 412 -6.84 -8.11 27.32
CA ASP A 412 -7.58 -6.88 27.67
C ASP A 412 -9.03 -6.93 27.16
N VAL A 413 -9.26 -7.52 25.98
CA VAL A 413 -10.60 -7.76 25.46
C VAL A 413 -11.38 -8.67 26.41
N LEU A 414 -10.80 -9.80 26.83
CA LEU A 414 -11.42 -10.76 27.75
C LEU A 414 -11.70 -10.15 29.11
N GLU A 415 -10.77 -9.38 29.68
CA GLU A 415 -10.96 -8.72 30.98
C GLU A 415 -12.16 -7.78 30.96
N LYS A 416 -12.30 -6.97 29.90
CA LYS A 416 -13.47 -6.07 29.74
C LYS A 416 -14.78 -6.83 29.58
N LEU A 417 -14.78 -7.90 28.78
CA LEU A 417 -15.95 -8.74 28.57
C LEU A 417 -16.37 -9.46 29.86
N ASN A 418 -15.42 -10.06 30.56
CA ASN A 418 -15.70 -10.74 31.84
C ASN A 418 -16.22 -9.78 32.90
N ALA A 419 -15.68 -8.56 32.99
CA ALA A 419 -16.18 -7.54 33.89
C ALA A 419 -17.64 -7.17 33.59
N PHE A 420 -18.00 -7.08 32.29
CA PHE A 420 -19.34 -6.80 31.86
C PHE A 420 -20.30 -7.97 32.19
N ALA A 421 -19.95 -9.21 31.90
CA ALA A 421 -20.75 -10.40 32.17
C ALA A 421 -21.02 -10.55 33.68
N ASN A 422 -20.00 -10.34 34.52
CA ASN A 422 -20.14 -10.36 35.99
C ASN A 422 -21.11 -9.28 36.53
N ALA A 423 -21.12 -8.12 35.87
CA ALA A 423 -22.06 -7.04 36.24
C ALA A 423 -23.49 -7.28 35.71
N HIS A 424 -23.64 -8.18 34.72
CA HIS A 424 -24.92 -8.48 34.07
C HIS A 424 -25.19 -10.00 34.05
N PRO A 425 -25.32 -10.67 35.19
CA PRO A 425 -25.44 -12.13 35.28
C PRO A 425 -26.76 -12.69 34.76
N SER A 426 -27.70 -11.82 34.36
CA SER A 426 -29.00 -12.23 33.83
C SER A 426 -29.49 -11.29 32.74
N GLY A 427 -30.42 -11.79 31.92
CA GLY A 427 -31.02 -11.07 30.81
C GLY A 427 -30.23 -11.24 29.50
N SER A 428 -30.75 -10.62 28.43
CA SER A 428 -30.20 -10.73 27.09
C SER A 428 -29.65 -9.39 26.62
N TRP A 429 -28.39 -9.35 26.27
CA TRP A 429 -27.66 -8.13 25.91
C TRP A 429 -26.95 -8.27 24.57
N ARG A 430 -26.91 -7.20 23.79
CA ARG A 430 -26.05 -7.03 22.62
C ARG A 430 -24.88 -6.18 23.01
N ILE A 431 -23.68 -6.76 22.97
CA ILE A 431 -22.43 -6.09 23.26
C ILE A 431 -21.75 -5.75 21.93
N ARG A 432 -21.34 -4.50 21.76
CA ARG A 432 -20.57 -4.03 20.63
C ARG A 432 -19.18 -3.63 21.09
N ILE A 433 -18.16 -4.17 20.46
CA ILE A 433 -16.75 -3.84 20.70
C ILE A 433 -16.21 -3.19 19.44
N THR A 434 -15.55 -2.04 19.58
CA THR A 434 -14.75 -1.46 18.51
C THR A 434 -13.29 -1.37 18.95
N LEU A 435 -12.37 -1.61 17.98
CA LEU A 435 -10.94 -1.52 18.16
C LEU A 435 -10.39 -0.54 17.12
N SER A 436 -9.87 0.59 17.60
CA SER A 436 -9.30 1.63 16.74
C SER A 436 -7.96 1.20 16.13
N LYS A 437 -7.50 1.90 15.08
CA LYS A 437 -6.18 1.69 14.45
C LYS A 437 -5.00 1.77 15.45
N THR A 438 -5.17 2.48 16.56
CA THR A 438 -4.16 2.59 17.63
C THR A 438 -4.29 1.51 18.72
N GLY A 439 -5.19 0.54 18.56
CA GLY A 439 -5.44 -0.52 19.54
C GLY A 439 -6.34 -0.10 20.72
N LYS A 440 -6.95 1.08 20.68
CA LYS A 440 -7.88 1.51 21.74
C LYS A 440 -9.20 0.76 21.62
N LEU A 441 -9.58 0.07 22.70
CA LEU A 441 -10.78 -0.73 22.80
C LEU A 441 -11.93 0.07 23.43
N HIS A 442 -13.07 0.14 22.74
CA HIS A 442 -14.31 0.70 23.24
C HIS A 442 -15.40 -0.38 23.30
N LEU A 443 -16.27 -0.32 24.33
CA LEU A 443 -17.39 -1.25 24.52
C LEU A 443 -18.68 -0.46 24.70
N ASP A 444 -19.69 -0.77 23.88
CA ASP A 444 -21.07 -0.28 23.96
C ASP A 444 -22.03 -1.47 24.11
N TYR A 445 -23.19 -1.27 24.73
CA TYR A 445 -24.13 -2.35 24.94
C TYR A 445 -25.58 -1.87 24.94
N ARG A 446 -26.47 -2.79 24.58
CA ARG A 446 -27.93 -2.57 24.61
C ARG A 446 -28.65 -3.84 25.02
N LYS A 447 -29.77 -3.68 25.73
CA LYS A 447 -30.69 -4.78 26.01
C LYS A 447 -31.32 -5.30 24.72
N MET A 448 -31.42 -6.61 24.56
CA MET A 448 -32.01 -7.22 23.36
C MET A 448 -33.52 -7.18 23.41
N ASN A 449 -34.13 -6.86 22.27
CA ASN A 449 -35.58 -6.97 22.06
C ASN A 449 -35.85 -8.18 21.16
N HIS A 450 -36.91 -8.92 21.43
CA HIS A 450 -37.38 -9.99 20.56
C HIS A 450 -37.96 -9.38 19.26
N LEU A 451 -37.61 -9.98 18.15
CA LEU A 451 -38.12 -9.61 16.83
C LEU A 451 -39.25 -10.56 16.44
N HIS A 452 -40.35 -9.99 15.93
CA HIS A 452 -41.48 -10.74 15.39
C HIS A 452 -41.70 -10.29 13.94
N HIS A 453 -41.95 -11.24 13.02
CA HIS A 453 -42.33 -10.99 11.62
C HIS A 453 -41.33 -10.09 10.84
N ILE A 454 -40.21 -10.65 10.46
CA ILE A 454 -39.17 -9.94 9.67
C ILE A 454 -39.44 -10.14 8.19
N THR A 455 -39.63 -9.02 7.47
CA THR A 455 -39.71 -9.01 6.02
C THR A 455 -38.39 -8.48 5.47
N VAL A 456 -37.82 -9.21 4.49
CA VAL A 456 -36.58 -8.87 3.79
C VAL A 456 -36.81 -8.81 2.30
N GLY A 457 -35.99 -8.04 1.59
CA GLY A 457 -35.99 -8.01 0.11
C GLY A 457 -34.67 -8.50 -0.44
N VAL A 458 -34.50 -8.36 -1.75
CA VAL A 458 -33.24 -8.58 -2.46
C VAL A 458 -32.65 -7.21 -2.80
N ALA A 459 -31.32 -7.07 -2.69
CA ALA A 459 -30.63 -5.85 -3.08
C ALA A 459 -30.80 -5.55 -4.59
N ASN A 460 -30.88 -4.28 -4.95
CA ASN A 460 -31.12 -3.89 -6.36
C ASN A 460 -29.86 -4.08 -7.22
N ASN A 461 -28.68 -3.93 -6.63
CA ASN A 461 -27.38 -4.01 -7.32
C ASN A 461 -26.51 -5.08 -6.65
N PRO A 462 -25.60 -5.73 -7.42
CA PRO A 462 -24.64 -6.65 -6.85
C PRO A 462 -23.65 -5.95 -5.95
N ILE A 463 -23.06 -6.68 -5.02
CA ILE A 463 -21.87 -6.26 -4.29
C ILE A 463 -20.62 -6.53 -5.15
N ASN A 464 -19.54 -5.81 -4.89
CA ASN A 464 -18.22 -6.15 -5.40
C ASN A 464 -17.55 -7.16 -4.46
N LYS A 465 -17.48 -8.44 -4.84
CA LYS A 465 -16.85 -9.49 -4.02
C LYS A 465 -15.34 -9.31 -3.83
N GLU A 466 -14.71 -8.39 -4.57
CA GLU A 466 -13.29 -8.05 -4.38
C GLU A 466 -13.07 -7.03 -3.25
N ASP A 467 -14.14 -6.43 -2.69
CA ASP A 467 -14.00 -5.49 -1.60
C ASP A 467 -13.66 -6.21 -0.28
N ILE A 468 -12.49 -5.87 0.27
CA ILE A 468 -11.95 -6.47 1.50
C ILE A 468 -12.88 -6.32 2.71
N PHE A 469 -13.73 -5.31 2.74
CA PHE A 469 -14.66 -5.07 3.84
C PHE A 469 -15.82 -6.08 3.92
N HIS A 470 -16.01 -6.93 2.90
CA HIS A 470 -16.88 -8.10 3.00
C HIS A 470 -16.27 -9.24 3.83
N TYR A 471 -14.95 -9.29 3.95
CA TYR A 471 -14.23 -10.35 4.66
C TYR A 471 -13.82 -9.98 6.08
N HIS A 472 -13.83 -8.70 6.41
CA HIS A 472 -13.48 -8.17 7.73
C HIS A 472 -14.58 -7.32 8.32
N LYS A 473 -14.98 -7.64 9.56
CA LYS A 473 -16.04 -6.91 10.23
C LYS A 473 -15.52 -5.57 10.77
N THR A 474 -15.96 -4.47 10.16
CA THR A 474 -15.50 -3.12 10.48
C THR A 474 -16.68 -2.15 10.69
N THR A 475 -16.36 -0.92 11.13
CA THR A 475 -17.33 0.17 11.18
C THR A 475 -17.60 0.82 9.83
N ASN A 476 -16.82 0.47 8.77
CA ASN A 476 -17.13 0.86 7.40
C ASN A 476 -18.40 0.11 6.93
N ARG A 477 -19.55 0.75 7.10
CA ARG A 477 -20.86 0.19 6.77
C ARG A 477 -21.37 0.61 5.39
N MET A 478 -20.63 1.46 4.67
CA MET A 478 -21.08 1.97 3.35
C MET A 478 -21.37 0.84 2.37
N ILE A 479 -20.55 -0.23 2.39
CA ILE A 479 -20.72 -1.43 1.56
C ILE A 479 -22.09 -2.11 1.77
N TYR A 480 -22.74 -1.90 2.91
CA TYR A 480 -24.05 -2.44 3.26
C TYR A 480 -25.15 -1.41 3.15
N THR A 481 -24.95 -0.20 3.69
CA THR A 481 -26.01 0.83 3.80
C THR A 481 -26.52 1.32 2.45
N GLN A 482 -25.70 1.28 1.40
CA GLN A 482 -26.11 1.61 0.02
C GLN A 482 -27.17 0.65 -0.55
N HIS A 483 -27.34 -0.55 0.04
CA HIS A 483 -28.30 -1.56 -0.38
C HIS A 483 -29.56 -1.59 0.50
N GLU A 484 -29.55 -0.89 1.64
CA GLU A 484 -30.69 -0.87 2.57
C GLU A 484 -31.93 -0.25 1.94
N LYS A 485 -33.11 -0.84 2.23
CA LYS A 485 -34.42 -0.34 1.80
C LYS A 485 -35.21 0.07 3.03
N ALA A 486 -35.61 1.34 3.14
CA ALA A 486 -36.18 1.93 4.34
C ALA A 486 -37.48 1.23 4.85
N HIS A 487 -38.21 0.55 3.99
CA HIS A 487 -39.46 -0.16 4.32
C HIS A 487 -39.26 -1.63 4.72
N LEU A 488 -38.01 -2.15 4.59
CA LEU A 488 -37.66 -3.52 4.91
C LEU A 488 -36.80 -3.59 6.17
N PHE A 489 -36.82 -4.75 6.81
CA PHE A 489 -35.94 -5.00 7.94
C PHE A 489 -34.47 -5.14 7.52
N ASP A 490 -34.24 -5.85 6.39
CA ASP A 490 -32.93 -6.09 5.81
C ASP A 490 -33.08 -6.49 4.34
N VAL A 491 -31.96 -6.65 3.64
CA VAL A 491 -31.89 -7.11 2.26
C VAL A 491 -30.91 -8.25 2.11
N ILE A 492 -31.22 -9.21 1.24
CA ILE A 492 -30.31 -10.25 0.78
C ILE A 492 -29.38 -9.63 -0.25
N LEU A 493 -28.09 -9.72 -0.01
CA LEU A 493 -27.03 -9.28 -0.91
C LEU A 493 -26.63 -10.40 -1.87
N TRP A 494 -26.13 -10.03 -3.04
CA TRP A 494 -25.67 -10.93 -4.08
C TRP A 494 -24.50 -10.30 -4.86
N ASN A 495 -23.64 -11.11 -5.48
CA ASN A 495 -22.42 -10.68 -6.17
C ASN A 495 -22.61 -10.62 -7.70
N GLU A 496 -21.57 -10.22 -8.43
CA GLU A 496 -21.55 -10.06 -9.88
C GLU A 496 -21.82 -11.37 -10.64
N ASP A 497 -21.59 -12.52 -10.00
CA ASP A 497 -21.84 -13.84 -10.57
C ASP A 497 -23.27 -14.34 -10.29
N GLN A 498 -24.18 -13.49 -9.82
CA GLN A 498 -25.55 -13.80 -9.41
C GLN A 498 -25.61 -14.78 -8.21
N GLU A 499 -24.55 -14.87 -7.40
CA GLU A 499 -24.53 -15.69 -6.21
C GLU A 499 -25.04 -14.90 -5.00
N VAL A 500 -25.92 -15.50 -4.22
CA VAL A 500 -26.37 -14.97 -2.93
C VAL A 500 -25.19 -14.92 -1.97
N THR A 501 -25.09 -13.86 -1.16
CA THR A 501 -23.97 -13.71 -0.22
C THR A 501 -24.47 -13.72 1.24
N GLU A 502 -25.02 -12.63 1.72
CA GLU A 502 -25.45 -12.49 3.11
C GLU A 502 -26.53 -11.40 3.27
N PHE A 503 -26.96 -11.13 4.49
CA PHE A 503 -27.72 -9.93 4.88
C PHE A 503 -26.78 -8.80 5.30
N THR A 504 -27.28 -7.57 5.42
CA THR A 504 -26.44 -6.46 5.89
C THR A 504 -26.00 -6.60 7.36
N ILE A 505 -26.72 -7.38 8.18
CA ILE A 505 -26.44 -7.55 9.62
C ILE A 505 -26.19 -9.00 10.04
N GLY A 506 -26.15 -9.95 9.11
CA GLY A 506 -25.94 -11.37 9.44
C GLY A 506 -25.79 -12.23 8.21
N ASN A 507 -25.35 -13.47 8.39
CA ASN A 507 -25.24 -14.41 7.29
C ASN A 507 -26.63 -15.00 6.95
N ILE A 508 -26.74 -15.55 5.75
CA ILE A 508 -27.92 -16.23 5.27
C ILE A 508 -27.79 -17.75 5.38
N VAL A 509 -28.85 -18.42 5.78
CA VAL A 509 -29.04 -19.85 5.60
C VAL A 509 -30.31 -20.09 4.81
N VAL A 510 -30.22 -20.91 3.78
CA VAL A 510 -31.35 -21.30 2.93
C VAL A 510 -31.60 -22.79 3.11
N GLU A 511 -32.86 -23.12 3.33
CA GLU A 511 -33.33 -24.50 3.54
C GLU A 511 -33.89 -25.05 2.22
N PHE A 512 -33.36 -26.19 1.77
CA PHE A 512 -33.86 -26.95 0.65
C PHE A 512 -34.00 -28.41 1.08
N ASP A 513 -35.18 -29.00 0.93
CA ASP A 513 -35.45 -30.43 1.20
C ASP A 513 -34.91 -30.92 2.57
N ASP A 514 -35.15 -30.16 3.63
CA ASP A 514 -34.69 -30.40 5.02
C ASP A 514 -33.16 -30.21 5.26
N ASP A 515 -32.36 -29.86 4.26
CA ASP A 515 -30.96 -29.52 4.39
C ASP A 515 -30.76 -28.00 4.47
N TYR A 516 -29.79 -27.56 5.28
CA TYR A 516 -29.48 -26.15 5.51
C TYR A 516 -28.17 -25.76 4.84
N TYR A 517 -28.21 -24.75 3.96
CA TYR A 517 -27.07 -24.30 3.20
C TYR A 517 -26.77 -22.81 3.43
N THR A 518 -25.48 -22.47 3.44
CA THR A 518 -25.00 -21.09 3.49
C THR A 518 -23.98 -20.86 2.38
N PRO A 519 -23.93 -19.67 1.75
CA PRO A 519 -22.95 -19.39 0.72
C PRO A 519 -21.51 -19.48 1.24
N PRO A 520 -20.54 -19.88 0.39
CA PRO A 520 -19.13 -19.93 0.77
C PRO A 520 -18.55 -18.52 0.90
N ILE A 521 -17.47 -18.39 1.68
CA ILE A 521 -16.79 -17.10 1.87
C ILE A 521 -16.31 -16.51 0.54
N ALA A 522 -15.89 -17.35 -0.41
CA ALA A 522 -15.43 -16.94 -1.74
C ALA A 522 -16.47 -16.13 -2.56
N SER A 523 -17.75 -16.27 -2.25
CA SER A 523 -18.83 -15.48 -2.88
C SER A 523 -18.88 -14.02 -2.40
N GLY A 524 -18.04 -13.59 -1.44
CA GLY A 524 -18.06 -12.25 -0.85
C GLY A 524 -18.87 -12.20 0.46
N VAL A 525 -18.68 -13.17 1.33
CA VAL A 525 -19.44 -13.36 2.57
C VAL A 525 -18.54 -13.10 3.77
N LEU A 526 -19.02 -12.31 4.73
CA LEU A 526 -18.34 -12.15 6.00
C LEU A 526 -18.22 -13.51 6.72
N PRO A 527 -17.01 -13.94 7.17
CA PRO A 527 -16.85 -15.14 7.98
C PRO A 527 -17.51 -14.94 9.35
N GLY A 528 -18.84 -15.20 9.40
CA GLY A 528 -19.64 -14.97 10.58
C GLY A 528 -19.32 -15.97 11.68
N THR A 529 -19.15 -15.48 12.91
CA THR A 529 -18.81 -16.32 14.07
C THR A 529 -19.85 -17.39 14.38
N TYR A 530 -21.12 -17.05 14.28
CA TYR A 530 -22.19 -18.04 14.48
C TYR A 530 -22.37 -18.97 13.28
N ARG A 531 -22.09 -18.50 12.05
CA ARG A 531 -22.00 -19.32 10.85
C ARG A 531 -20.90 -20.39 10.99
N GLU A 532 -19.73 -19.99 11.43
CA GLU A 532 -18.60 -20.90 11.66
C GLU A 532 -18.92 -21.98 12.68
N PHE A 533 -19.49 -21.59 13.81
CA PHE A 533 -19.97 -22.53 14.84
C PHE A 533 -20.98 -23.54 14.27
N LEU A 534 -21.91 -23.13 13.43
CA LEU A 534 -22.89 -24.00 12.81
C LEU A 534 -22.28 -24.96 11.78
N LEU A 535 -21.31 -24.51 11.00
CA LEU A 535 -20.55 -25.35 10.07
C LEU A 535 -19.75 -26.43 10.81
N GLN A 536 -19.00 -26.03 11.85
CA GLN A 536 -18.20 -26.96 12.67
C GLN A 536 -19.09 -28.00 13.39
N SER A 537 -20.29 -27.61 13.80
CA SER A 537 -21.25 -28.53 14.39
C SER A 537 -22.02 -29.40 13.38
N GLY A 538 -21.77 -29.24 12.08
CA GLY A 538 -22.44 -29.96 11.00
C GLY A 538 -23.92 -29.63 10.81
N LYS A 539 -24.39 -28.52 11.40
CA LYS A 539 -25.80 -28.09 11.30
C LYS A 539 -26.14 -27.41 9.98
N ILE A 540 -25.16 -26.83 9.32
CA ILE A 540 -25.28 -26.23 7.99
C ILE A 540 -24.12 -26.69 7.11
N LYS A 541 -24.30 -26.59 5.77
CA LYS A 541 -23.29 -26.95 4.76
C LYS A 541 -23.03 -25.76 3.85
N GLU A 542 -21.79 -25.61 3.36
CA GLU A 542 -21.51 -24.60 2.33
C GLU A 542 -21.98 -25.05 0.96
N ARG A 543 -22.61 -24.14 0.23
CA ARG A 543 -23.04 -24.34 -1.15
C ARG A 543 -23.18 -22.97 -1.82
N ILE A 544 -22.72 -22.81 -3.07
CA ILE A 544 -23.08 -21.67 -3.91
C ILE A 544 -24.59 -21.71 -4.14
N ILE A 545 -25.26 -20.62 -3.84
CA ILE A 545 -26.71 -20.43 -3.99
C ILE A 545 -26.91 -19.29 -5.00
N HIS A 546 -27.53 -19.59 -6.13
CA HIS A 546 -27.84 -18.54 -7.09
C HIS A 546 -29.12 -17.79 -6.72
N LEU A 547 -29.17 -16.52 -7.10
CA LEU A 547 -30.31 -15.63 -6.80
C LEU A 547 -31.66 -16.23 -7.25
N SER A 548 -31.68 -16.91 -8.41
CA SER A 548 -32.85 -17.59 -8.97
C SER A 548 -33.36 -18.76 -8.10
N GLU A 549 -32.52 -19.35 -7.25
CA GLU A 549 -32.90 -20.49 -6.41
C GLU A 549 -33.69 -20.05 -5.16
N LEU A 550 -33.63 -18.76 -4.78
CA LEU A 550 -34.35 -18.29 -3.58
C LEU A 550 -35.87 -18.51 -3.66
N ALA A 551 -36.43 -18.49 -4.86
CA ALA A 551 -37.86 -18.74 -5.06
C ALA A 551 -38.28 -20.21 -4.73
N SER A 552 -37.34 -21.15 -4.79
CA SER A 552 -37.57 -22.58 -4.50
C SER A 552 -37.20 -22.98 -3.05
N ALA A 553 -36.68 -22.03 -2.27
CA ALA A 553 -36.30 -22.28 -0.88
C ALA A 553 -37.52 -22.61 -0.01
N THR A 554 -37.42 -23.66 0.82
CA THR A 554 -38.44 -24.01 1.82
C THR A 554 -38.54 -22.93 2.90
N ASN A 555 -37.39 -22.48 3.39
CA ASN A 555 -37.27 -21.40 4.34
C ASN A 555 -35.96 -20.63 4.14
N ILE A 556 -35.96 -19.36 4.56
CA ILE A 556 -34.76 -18.52 4.60
C ILE A 556 -34.57 -18.00 6.03
N TRP A 557 -33.32 -18.05 6.48
CA TRP A 557 -32.95 -17.69 7.84
C TRP A 557 -31.83 -16.65 7.83
N LEU A 558 -32.00 -15.60 8.63
CA LEU A 558 -30.91 -14.71 9.03
C LEU A 558 -30.25 -15.29 10.28
N ILE A 559 -28.93 -15.45 10.23
CA ILE A 559 -28.17 -15.96 11.38
C ILE A 559 -27.09 -14.99 11.82
N ASN A 560 -26.93 -14.81 13.12
CA ASN A 560 -25.79 -14.13 13.74
C ASN A 560 -25.67 -14.50 15.24
N SER A 561 -24.56 -14.16 15.89
CA SER A 561 -24.31 -14.51 17.29
C SER A 561 -25.20 -13.77 18.30
N VAL A 562 -25.89 -12.71 17.90
CA VAL A 562 -26.80 -11.96 18.79
C VAL A 562 -28.20 -12.59 18.83
N ARG A 563 -28.74 -12.94 17.66
CA ARG A 563 -30.10 -13.41 17.48
C ARG A 563 -30.20 -14.89 17.16
N GLN A 564 -29.08 -15.54 16.92
CA GLN A 564 -28.99 -16.93 16.50
C GLN A 564 -29.77 -17.15 15.19
N TRP A 565 -30.84 -17.91 15.21
CA TRP A 565 -31.66 -18.20 14.04
C TRP A 565 -32.89 -17.30 14.02
N VAL A 566 -33.09 -16.55 12.92
CA VAL A 566 -34.28 -15.73 12.70
C VAL A 566 -34.88 -16.08 11.36
N LYS A 567 -36.09 -16.66 11.36
CA LYS A 567 -36.84 -16.92 10.13
C LYS A 567 -37.26 -15.59 9.48
N VAL A 568 -37.04 -15.43 8.19
CA VAL A 568 -37.42 -14.24 7.44
C VAL A 568 -38.45 -14.55 6.37
N ASN A 569 -39.27 -13.57 6.01
CA ASN A 569 -40.20 -13.64 4.90
C ASN A 569 -39.64 -12.78 3.75
N LEU A 570 -39.49 -13.39 2.58
CA LEU A 570 -39.09 -12.65 1.38
C LEU A 570 -40.28 -11.79 0.90
N GLU A 571 -40.00 -10.50 0.67
CA GLU A 571 -40.98 -9.60 0.07
C GLU A 571 -41.38 -10.14 -1.32
N LYS A 572 -42.68 -10.29 -1.55
CA LYS A 572 -43.17 -10.64 -2.90
C LYS A 572 -43.05 -9.40 -3.77
N GLU A 573 -42.38 -9.54 -4.90
CA GLU A 573 -42.43 -8.48 -5.92
C GLU A 573 -43.90 -8.13 -6.19
N ARG A 574 -44.23 -6.85 -6.06
CA ARG A 574 -45.54 -6.37 -6.52
C ARG A 574 -45.46 -6.28 -8.05
N ASP A 575 -46.22 -7.14 -8.71
CA ASP A 575 -46.44 -7.10 -10.18
C ASP A 575 -46.76 -5.69 -10.69
#